data_789fa22d9de845ea9a6c37e551afa248
#
_entry.id   789fa22d9de845ea9a6c37e551afa248
#
_cell.length_a   1.000
_cell.length_b   1.000
_cell.length_c   1.000
_cell.angle_alpha   90.00
_cell.angle_beta   90.00
_cell.angle_gamma   90.00
#
_symmetry.space_group_name_H-M   'P 1'
#
loop_
_entity.id
_entity.type
_entity.pdbx_description
1 polymer ?
#
loop_
_entity_poly.entity_id
_entity_poly.type
_entity_poly.pdbx_seq_one_letter_code
_entity_poly.pdbx_strand_id
1 'polypeptide(L)'
;VTKRHLKKLIKKYGDCFGSGSYIYSLYFSITLLALSLVANLYSSAYATEKASNYVTDIILSNTQVWDVDGLFIYGPVFLWAFVLLLLLNEPKKINFTLKSVALFVFVRSAFVMATHLGPFPTQVEIDPLSLLGNLMGGGDYFFSGHTGLPFLLALLFWNNIYLRFFFVLSSIGFGAIVLLGHLHYSIDVLAAFFVTYTVYHVAESIFKKDKKAFHGGAEI
;
A
#
# COMPACT_ATOMS: atom_id res chain seq x y z
N VAL A 1 -16.41 -22.70 -10.72
CA VAL A 1 -14.94 -22.96 -10.89
C VAL A 1 -14.80 -24.33 -11.52
N THR A 2 -14.32 -24.43 -12.77
CA THR A 2 -14.20 -25.69 -13.50
C THR A 2 -13.12 -26.55 -12.85
N LYS A 3 -13.33 -27.88 -12.76
CA LYS A 3 -12.35 -28.88 -12.26
C LYS A 3 -10.94 -28.68 -12.85
N ARG A 4 -10.86 -28.17 -14.09
CA ARG A 4 -9.61 -27.86 -14.79
C ARG A 4 -8.85 -26.67 -14.16
N HIS A 5 -9.56 -25.65 -13.69
CA HIS A 5 -8.95 -24.48 -13.03
C HIS A 5 -8.37 -24.88 -11.66
N LEU A 6 -9.12 -25.65 -10.88
CA LEU A 6 -8.67 -26.15 -9.58
C LEU A 6 -7.40 -27.02 -9.71
N LYS A 7 -7.37 -27.95 -10.68
CA LYS A 7 -6.16 -28.77 -10.93
C LYS A 7 -4.94 -27.91 -11.29
N LYS A 8 -5.11 -26.85 -12.11
CA LYS A 8 -4.02 -25.92 -12.43
C LYS A 8 -3.52 -25.16 -11.20
N LEU A 9 -4.45 -24.71 -10.34
CA LEU A 9 -4.11 -23.98 -9.12
C LEU A 9 -3.34 -24.90 -8.15
N ILE A 10 -3.83 -26.11 -7.89
CA ILE A 10 -3.14 -27.11 -7.05
C ILE A 10 -1.72 -27.37 -7.57
N LYS A 11 -1.54 -27.49 -8.89
CA LYS A 11 -0.21 -27.67 -9.48
C LYS A 11 0.69 -26.46 -9.21
N LYS A 12 0.20 -25.22 -9.40
CA LYS A 12 0.97 -24.01 -9.10
C LYS A 12 1.45 -23.95 -7.65
N TYR A 13 0.56 -24.33 -6.72
CA TYR A 13 0.92 -24.41 -5.30
C TYR A 13 1.92 -25.52 -5.04
N GLY A 14 1.73 -26.72 -5.63
CA GLY A 14 2.68 -27.83 -5.51
C GLY A 14 4.08 -27.44 -6.01
N ASP A 15 4.16 -26.77 -7.17
CA ASP A 15 5.43 -26.30 -7.73
C ASP A 15 6.11 -25.25 -6.82
N CYS A 16 5.35 -24.35 -6.20
CA CYS A 16 5.89 -23.34 -5.29
C CYS A 16 6.33 -23.94 -3.94
N PHE A 17 5.44 -24.69 -3.29
CA PHE A 17 5.70 -25.23 -1.95
C PHE A 17 6.61 -26.48 -1.98
N GLY A 18 6.86 -27.06 -3.16
CA GLY A 18 7.91 -28.06 -3.36
C GLY A 18 9.33 -27.48 -3.35
N SER A 19 9.47 -26.16 -3.47
CA SER A 19 10.77 -25.47 -3.44
C SER A 19 11.10 -24.91 -2.06
N GLY A 20 12.17 -25.38 -1.44
CA GLY A 20 12.67 -24.84 -0.17
C GLY A 20 13.03 -23.34 -0.26
N SER A 21 13.54 -22.91 -1.42
CA SER A 21 13.87 -21.50 -1.67
C SER A 21 12.63 -20.61 -1.64
N TYR A 22 11.51 -21.07 -2.22
CA TYR A 22 10.25 -20.34 -2.18
C TYR A 22 9.69 -20.22 -0.75
N ILE A 23 9.71 -21.32 0.01
CA ILE A 23 9.22 -21.34 1.41
C ILE A 23 10.04 -20.38 2.28
N TYR A 24 11.37 -20.42 2.16
CA TYR A 24 12.24 -19.50 2.88
C TYR A 24 11.95 -18.03 2.50
N SER A 25 11.80 -17.77 1.20
CA SER A 25 11.46 -16.43 0.72
C SER A 25 10.08 -15.98 1.21
N LEU A 26 9.10 -16.86 1.30
CA LEU A 26 7.77 -16.57 1.82
C LEU A 26 7.82 -16.22 3.31
N TYR A 27 8.54 -17.01 4.10
CA TYR A 27 8.76 -16.75 5.52
C TYR A 27 9.38 -15.37 5.74
N PHE A 28 10.45 -15.09 4.99
CA PHE A 28 11.13 -13.78 5.03
C PHE A 28 10.19 -12.62 4.61
N SER A 29 9.34 -12.84 3.59
CA SER A 29 8.38 -11.82 3.13
C SER A 29 7.35 -11.49 4.19
N ILE A 30 6.80 -12.51 4.87
CA ILE A 30 5.80 -12.35 5.94
C ILE A 30 6.44 -11.65 7.14
N THR A 31 7.64 -12.07 7.55
CA THR A 31 8.38 -11.44 8.66
C THR A 31 8.67 -9.97 8.36
N LEU A 32 9.16 -9.68 7.15
CA LEU A 32 9.46 -8.31 6.73
C LEU A 32 8.21 -7.42 6.74
N LEU A 33 7.09 -7.95 6.25
CA LEU A 33 5.81 -7.25 6.28
C LEU A 33 5.33 -7.01 7.72
N ALA A 34 5.38 -8.01 8.59
CA ALA A 34 5.00 -7.87 9.99
C ALA A 34 5.83 -6.79 10.70
N LEU A 35 7.15 -6.81 10.51
CA LEU A 35 8.05 -5.79 11.06
C LEU A 35 7.75 -4.39 10.51
N SER A 36 7.43 -4.28 9.22
CA SER A 36 7.07 -2.99 8.62
C SER A 36 5.76 -2.43 9.18
N LEU A 37 4.78 -3.28 9.44
CA LEU A 37 3.52 -2.86 10.08
C LEU A 37 3.73 -2.40 11.52
N VAL A 38 4.58 -3.08 12.29
CA VAL A 38 4.97 -2.63 13.64
C VAL A 38 5.68 -1.28 13.58
N ALA A 39 6.61 -1.11 12.64
CA ALA A 39 7.29 0.18 12.42
C ALA A 39 6.29 1.29 12.07
N ASN A 40 5.30 0.99 11.21
CA ASN A 40 4.26 1.95 10.84
C ASN A 40 3.40 2.35 12.04
N LEU A 41 2.97 1.41 12.88
CA LEU A 41 2.19 1.72 14.09
C LEU A 41 2.98 2.63 15.04
N TYR A 42 4.26 2.32 15.26
CA TYR A 42 5.13 3.14 16.10
C TYR A 42 5.35 4.55 15.52
N SER A 43 5.63 4.64 14.21
CA SER A 43 5.86 5.92 13.55
C SER A 43 4.62 6.81 13.53
N SER A 44 3.44 6.22 13.30
CA SER A 44 2.16 6.92 13.31
C SER A 44 1.83 7.45 14.72
N ALA A 45 2.00 6.62 15.76
CA ALA A 45 1.81 7.05 17.13
C ALA A 45 2.76 8.19 17.53
N TYR A 46 4.04 8.06 17.17
CA TYR A 46 5.06 9.09 17.41
C TYR A 46 4.72 10.41 16.69
N ALA A 47 4.36 10.35 15.41
CA ALA A 47 4.01 11.54 14.64
C ALA A 47 2.76 12.24 15.19
N THR A 48 1.77 11.47 15.64
CA THR A 48 0.56 12.01 16.29
C THR A 48 0.90 12.74 17.60
N GLU A 49 1.78 12.17 18.43
CA GLU A 49 2.23 12.81 19.69
C GLU A 49 3.03 14.09 19.43
N LYS A 50 3.84 14.11 18.36
CA LYS A 50 4.72 15.25 18.00
C LYS A 50 4.11 16.19 16.99
N ALA A 51 2.84 15.98 16.60
CA ALA A 51 2.16 16.83 15.63
C ALA A 51 2.27 18.32 16.03
N SER A 52 2.68 19.15 15.08
CA SER A 52 2.87 20.59 15.24
C SER A 52 1.72 21.38 14.59
N ASN A 53 2.01 22.54 14.05
CA ASN A 53 1.01 23.35 13.36
C ASN A 53 0.70 22.80 11.97
N TYR A 54 -0.52 23.09 11.49
CA TYR A 54 -0.86 22.88 10.09
C TYR A 54 -0.13 23.89 9.19
N VAL A 55 -0.03 23.58 7.91
CA VAL A 55 0.48 24.47 6.87
C VAL A 55 -0.63 24.82 5.88
N THR A 56 -0.51 25.95 5.18
CA THR A 56 -1.44 26.31 4.10
C THR A 56 -1.24 25.35 2.91
N ASP A 57 -2.33 24.99 2.27
CA ASP A 57 -2.32 24.10 1.11
C ASP A 57 -3.22 24.66 0.01
N ILE A 58 -2.71 24.68 -1.23
CA ILE A 58 -3.41 25.30 -2.36
C ILE A 58 -4.73 24.59 -2.70
N ILE A 59 -4.83 23.29 -2.48
CA ILE A 59 -6.05 22.52 -2.75
C ILE A 59 -6.99 22.63 -1.55
N LEU A 60 -6.53 22.27 -0.37
CA LEU A 60 -7.35 22.22 0.84
C LEU A 60 -7.91 23.60 1.24
N SER A 61 -7.12 24.66 1.03
CA SER A 61 -7.56 26.03 1.33
C SER A 61 -8.61 26.57 0.36
N ASN A 62 -8.81 25.93 -0.80
CA ASN A 62 -9.70 26.39 -1.86
C ASN A 62 -10.79 25.37 -2.23
N THR A 63 -10.88 24.25 -1.54
CA THR A 63 -11.90 23.22 -1.75
C THR A 63 -12.78 23.08 -0.52
N GLN A 64 -14.05 22.74 -0.76
CA GLN A 64 -14.96 22.37 0.31
C GLN A 64 -14.64 20.97 0.79
N VAL A 65 -14.65 20.75 2.11
CA VAL A 65 -14.51 19.42 2.69
C VAL A 65 -15.75 18.58 2.41
N TRP A 66 -15.53 17.29 2.10
CA TRP A 66 -16.58 16.30 1.87
C TRP A 66 -16.45 15.17 2.88
N ASP A 67 -17.58 14.64 3.32
CA ASP A 67 -17.60 13.41 4.11
C ASP A 67 -17.21 12.23 3.21
N VAL A 68 -16.03 11.70 3.44
CA VAL A 68 -15.45 10.59 2.68
C VAL A 68 -15.11 9.40 3.58
N ASP A 69 -15.51 9.42 4.83
CA ASP A 69 -15.14 8.45 5.86
C ASP A 69 -15.34 7.00 5.39
N GLY A 70 -16.51 6.67 4.86
CA GLY A 70 -16.79 5.34 4.33
C GLY A 70 -15.89 4.94 3.17
N LEU A 71 -15.57 5.84 2.24
CA LEU A 71 -14.68 5.53 1.12
C LEU A 71 -13.23 5.42 1.56
N PHE A 72 -12.83 6.24 2.52
CA PHE A 72 -11.49 6.22 3.10
C PHE A 72 -11.21 4.90 3.85
N ILE A 73 -12.16 4.40 4.62
CA ILE A 73 -11.98 3.18 5.42
C ILE A 73 -12.20 1.92 4.57
N TYR A 74 -13.33 1.81 3.89
CA TYR A 74 -13.72 0.56 3.21
C TYR A 74 -13.11 0.41 1.82
N GLY A 75 -12.76 1.49 1.15
CA GLY A 75 -12.13 1.44 -0.16
C GLY A 75 -10.83 0.61 -0.17
N PRO A 76 -9.85 0.89 0.71
CA PRO A 76 -8.65 0.06 0.84
C PRO A 76 -8.94 -1.39 1.23
N VAL A 77 -9.95 -1.64 2.08
CA VAL A 77 -10.33 -3.01 2.46
C VAL A 77 -10.75 -3.83 1.24
N PHE A 78 -11.62 -3.26 0.39
CA PHE A 78 -12.02 -3.91 -0.86
C PHE A 78 -10.85 -4.09 -1.82
N LEU A 79 -9.98 -3.09 -1.94
CA LEU A 79 -8.79 -3.18 -2.77
C LEU A 79 -7.88 -4.34 -2.31
N TRP A 80 -7.59 -4.43 -1.03
CA TRP A 80 -6.73 -5.48 -0.48
C TRP A 80 -7.38 -6.87 -0.54
N ALA A 81 -8.71 -6.97 -0.36
CA ALA A 81 -9.45 -8.22 -0.59
C ALA A 81 -9.29 -8.69 -2.06
N PHE A 82 -9.41 -7.77 -3.02
CA PHE A 82 -9.19 -8.07 -4.43
C PHE A 82 -7.73 -8.50 -4.70
N VAL A 83 -6.74 -7.79 -4.15
CA VAL A 83 -5.32 -8.15 -4.28
C VAL A 83 -5.05 -9.53 -3.69
N LEU A 84 -5.62 -9.84 -2.53
CA LEU A 84 -5.50 -11.17 -1.92
C LEU A 84 -6.01 -12.26 -2.87
N LEU A 85 -7.17 -12.07 -3.48
CA LEU A 85 -7.71 -13.01 -4.47
C LEU A 85 -6.79 -13.16 -5.69
N LEU A 86 -6.19 -12.07 -6.19
CA LEU A 86 -5.20 -12.13 -7.27
C LEU A 86 -3.97 -12.96 -6.87
N LEU A 87 -3.42 -12.71 -5.69
CA LEU A 87 -2.23 -13.39 -5.20
C LEU A 87 -2.50 -14.88 -4.91
N LEU A 88 -3.68 -15.22 -4.37
CA LEU A 88 -4.08 -16.62 -4.18
C LEU A 88 -4.21 -17.37 -5.51
N ASN A 89 -4.53 -16.70 -6.61
CA ASN A 89 -4.54 -17.34 -7.95
C ASN A 89 -3.15 -17.47 -8.58
N GLU A 90 -2.17 -16.67 -8.09
CA GLU A 90 -0.81 -16.62 -8.64
C GLU A 90 0.24 -16.64 -7.51
N PRO A 91 0.47 -17.80 -6.84
CA PRO A 91 1.32 -17.88 -5.65
C PRO A 91 2.76 -17.39 -5.90
N LYS A 92 3.30 -17.52 -7.10
CA LYS A 92 4.62 -16.99 -7.48
C LYS A 92 4.76 -15.49 -7.27
N LYS A 93 3.64 -14.75 -7.27
CA LYS A 93 3.63 -13.29 -7.12
C LYS A 93 3.62 -12.83 -5.66
N ILE A 94 3.35 -13.73 -4.72
CA ILE A 94 3.19 -13.39 -3.30
C ILE A 94 4.47 -12.76 -2.74
N ASN A 95 5.61 -13.42 -2.89
CA ASN A 95 6.85 -13.01 -2.22
C ASN A 95 7.30 -11.62 -2.63
N PHE A 96 7.33 -11.33 -3.93
CA PHE A 96 7.76 -10.02 -4.43
C PHE A 96 6.77 -8.92 -4.03
N THR A 97 5.46 -9.20 -4.08
CA THR A 97 4.43 -8.25 -3.64
C THR A 97 4.58 -7.90 -2.17
N LEU A 98 4.66 -8.91 -1.28
CA LEU A 98 4.79 -8.68 0.16
C LEU A 98 6.07 -7.89 0.52
N LYS A 99 7.20 -8.23 -0.11
CA LYS A 99 8.46 -7.53 0.11
C LYS A 99 8.43 -6.08 -0.39
N SER A 100 7.79 -5.84 -1.54
CA SER A 100 7.64 -4.49 -2.09
C SER A 100 6.73 -3.63 -1.20
N VAL A 101 5.63 -4.20 -0.72
CA VAL A 101 4.73 -3.54 0.25
C VAL A 101 5.46 -3.27 1.56
N ALA A 102 6.20 -4.23 2.09
CA ALA A 102 6.97 -4.04 3.32
C ALA A 102 8.00 -2.92 3.18
N LEU A 103 8.74 -2.88 2.07
CA LEU A 103 9.69 -1.81 1.79
C LEU A 103 9.01 -0.45 1.70
N PHE A 104 7.86 -0.38 1.02
CA PHE A 104 7.06 0.84 0.95
C PHE A 104 6.66 1.33 2.34
N VAL A 105 6.15 0.42 3.19
CA VAL A 105 5.72 0.75 4.55
C VAL A 105 6.90 1.22 5.41
N PHE A 106 8.07 0.58 5.33
CA PHE A 106 9.28 1.03 6.04
C PHE A 106 9.72 2.43 5.61
N VAL A 107 9.78 2.68 4.29
CA VAL A 107 10.15 4.00 3.78
C VAL A 107 9.14 5.04 4.25
N ARG A 108 7.84 4.74 4.17
CA ARG A 108 6.78 5.63 4.66
C ARG A 108 6.94 5.92 6.15
N SER A 109 7.17 4.89 6.96
CA SER A 109 7.39 5.05 8.41
C SER A 109 8.55 6.00 8.72
N ALA A 110 9.66 5.90 7.97
CA ALA A 110 10.79 6.80 8.13
C ALA A 110 10.44 8.26 7.79
N PHE A 111 9.68 8.49 6.72
CA PHE A 111 9.22 9.83 6.33
C PHE A 111 8.21 10.41 7.33
N VAL A 112 7.28 9.58 7.83
CA VAL A 112 6.30 9.99 8.85
C VAL A 112 7.01 10.42 10.13
N MET A 113 8.04 9.70 10.59
CA MET A 113 8.84 10.09 11.76
C MET A 113 9.65 11.38 11.54
N ALA A 114 10.02 11.68 10.29
CA ALA A 114 10.80 12.86 9.95
C ALA A 114 9.94 14.13 9.79
N THR A 115 8.61 14.02 9.73
CA THR A 115 7.68 15.14 9.52
C THR A 115 6.64 15.20 10.63
N HIS A 116 6.46 16.36 11.22
CA HIS A 116 5.52 16.58 12.33
C HIS A 116 4.42 17.56 11.92
N LEU A 117 3.82 17.34 10.74
CA LEU A 117 2.70 18.17 10.27
C LEU A 117 1.47 17.93 11.13
N GLY A 118 0.78 19.02 11.50
CA GLY A 118 -0.51 18.93 12.16
C GLY A 118 -1.66 18.69 11.18
N PRO A 119 -2.83 18.28 11.68
CA PRO A 119 -4.02 18.08 10.86
C PRO A 119 -4.46 19.41 10.23
N PHE A 120 -5.00 19.37 9.01
CA PHE A 120 -5.59 20.55 8.42
C PHE A 120 -6.88 20.93 9.18
N PRO A 121 -7.16 22.22 9.43
CA PRO A 121 -8.23 22.67 10.35
C PRO A 121 -9.63 22.17 10.01
N THR A 122 -9.90 21.86 8.76
CA THR A 122 -11.20 21.38 8.27
C THR A 122 -11.19 19.87 7.96
N GLN A 123 -10.21 19.12 8.46
CA GLN A 123 -10.12 17.66 8.27
C GLN A 123 -11.38 16.97 8.78
N VAL A 124 -11.90 16.00 7.99
CA VAL A 124 -13.00 15.13 8.42
C VAL A 124 -12.58 14.32 9.63
N GLU A 125 -13.45 14.28 10.65
CA GLU A 125 -13.26 13.38 11.78
C GLU A 125 -13.57 11.94 11.33
N ILE A 126 -12.61 11.05 11.46
CA ILE A 126 -12.79 9.62 11.20
C ILE A 126 -13.43 9.01 12.44
N ASP A 127 -14.51 8.23 12.27
CA ASP A 127 -15.25 7.62 13.38
C ASP A 127 -14.29 6.86 14.35
N PRO A 128 -14.10 7.35 15.59
CA PRO A 128 -13.22 6.74 16.57
C PRO A 128 -13.71 5.38 17.07
N LEU A 129 -14.97 5.01 16.84
CA LEU A 129 -15.51 3.69 17.17
C LEU A 129 -15.19 2.65 16.11
N SER A 130 -14.74 3.05 14.93
CA SER A 130 -14.25 2.14 13.90
C SER A 130 -12.88 1.59 14.28
N LEU A 131 -12.79 0.27 14.52
CA LEU A 131 -11.50 -0.41 14.71
C LEU A 131 -10.52 -0.14 13.57
N LEU A 132 -11.01 -0.04 12.35
CA LEU A 132 -10.23 0.27 11.16
C LEU A 132 -9.87 1.76 11.10
N GLY A 133 -10.76 2.66 11.50
CA GLY A 133 -10.50 4.08 11.61
C GLY A 133 -9.36 4.38 12.58
N ASN A 134 -9.35 3.74 13.74
CA ASN A 134 -8.25 3.88 14.72
C ASN A 134 -6.89 3.37 14.22
N LEU A 135 -6.88 2.38 13.30
CA LEU A 135 -5.66 1.87 12.68
C LEU A 135 -5.19 2.74 11.51
N MET A 136 -6.10 3.50 10.89
CA MET A 136 -5.85 4.31 9.69
C MET A 136 -5.84 5.81 9.98
N GLY A 137 -6.46 6.26 11.08
CA GLY A 137 -6.51 7.64 11.52
C GLY A 137 -5.38 7.96 12.48
N GLY A 138 -4.49 8.84 12.10
CA GLY A 138 -3.40 9.32 12.94
C GLY A 138 -2.64 10.46 12.27
N GLY A 139 -1.71 11.10 12.99
CA GLY A 139 -0.88 12.21 12.48
C GLY A 139 0.15 11.82 11.42
N ASP A 140 -0.10 10.77 10.66
CA ASP A 140 0.82 10.20 9.68
C ASP A 140 0.61 10.79 8.27
N TYR A 141 0.80 12.11 8.16
CA TYR A 141 0.45 12.82 6.93
C TYR A 141 1.40 12.57 5.75
N PHE A 142 2.69 12.51 5.93
CA PHE A 142 3.65 12.41 4.82
C PHE A 142 4.16 11.00 4.62
N PHE A 143 4.04 10.42 3.47
CA PHE A 143 3.24 10.66 2.28
C PHE A 143 2.03 9.72 2.25
N SER A 144 1.00 10.01 1.40
CA SER A 144 -0.26 9.25 1.42
C SER A 144 -0.09 7.77 1.09
N GLY A 145 -0.42 6.90 2.05
CA GLY A 145 -0.47 5.45 1.84
C GLY A 145 -1.63 5.03 0.94
N HIS A 146 -2.77 5.73 1.03
CA HIS A 146 -3.96 5.49 0.19
C HIS A 146 -3.68 5.72 -1.30
N THR A 147 -2.83 6.69 -1.62
CA THR A 147 -2.38 6.97 -2.99
C THR A 147 -1.25 6.02 -3.41
N GLY A 148 -0.25 5.86 -2.56
CA GLY A 148 0.99 5.17 -2.91
C GLY A 148 0.83 3.66 -3.06
N LEU A 149 0.08 2.99 -2.17
CA LEU A 149 -0.08 1.52 -2.24
C LEU A 149 -0.78 1.05 -3.52
N PRO A 150 -1.91 1.63 -3.96
CA PRO A 150 -2.48 1.28 -5.25
C PRO A 150 -1.54 1.58 -6.42
N PHE A 151 -0.75 2.66 -6.35
CA PHE A 151 0.24 2.95 -7.38
C PHE A 151 1.38 1.93 -7.39
N LEU A 152 1.84 1.45 -6.24
CA LEU A 152 2.78 0.33 -6.14
C LEU A 152 2.21 -0.93 -6.82
N LEU A 153 0.93 -1.24 -6.59
CA LEU A 153 0.25 -2.35 -7.25
C LEU A 153 0.17 -2.16 -8.76
N ALA A 154 -0.07 -0.93 -9.23
CA ALA A 154 -0.04 -0.62 -10.66
C ALA A 154 1.33 -0.93 -11.28
N LEU A 155 2.43 -0.58 -10.60
CA LEU A 155 3.79 -0.86 -11.03
C LEU A 155 4.11 -2.35 -11.01
N LEU A 156 3.70 -3.08 -9.96
CA LEU A 156 3.84 -4.53 -9.85
C LEU A 156 3.12 -5.28 -10.98
N PHE A 157 1.90 -4.88 -11.29
CA PHE A 157 1.07 -5.53 -12.32
C PHE A 157 1.11 -4.83 -13.67
N TRP A 158 2.15 -4.03 -13.95
CA TRP A 158 2.27 -3.17 -15.13
C TRP A 158 2.06 -3.88 -16.47
N ASN A 159 2.51 -5.13 -16.58
CA ASN A 159 2.39 -5.93 -17.80
C ASN A 159 0.95 -6.38 -18.10
N ASN A 160 0.05 -6.32 -17.13
CA ASN A 160 -1.37 -6.59 -17.35
C ASN A 160 -2.11 -5.27 -17.52
N ILE A 161 -2.56 -4.96 -18.75
CA ILE A 161 -3.17 -3.68 -19.10
C ILE A 161 -4.39 -3.36 -18.21
N TYR A 162 -5.24 -4.36 -17.91
CA TYR A 162 -6.44 -4.16 -17.13
C TYR A 162 -6.14 -3.88 -15.66
N LEU A 163 -5.22 -4.65 -15.06
CA LEU A 163 -4.80 -4.44 -13.68
C LEU A 163 -4.04 -3.12 -13.52
N ARG A 164 -3.19 -2.77 -14.49
CA ARG A 164 -2.48 -1.50 -14.51
C ARG A 164 -3.45 -0.33 -14.45
N PHE A 165 -4.42 -0.28 -15.38
CA PHE A 165 -5.41 0.80 -15.39
C PHE A 165 -6.29 0.79 -14.14
N PHE A 166 -6.72 -0.37 -13.67
CA PHE A 166 -7.50 -0.49 -12.44
C PHE A 166 -6.76 0.11 -11.25
N PHE A 167 -5.49 -0.26 -11.04
CA PHE A 167 -4.71 0.24 -9.90
C PHE A 167 -4.28 1.71 -10.06
N VAL A 168 -3.99 2.18 -11.28
CA VAL A 168 -3.74 3.61 -11.52
C VAL A 168 -4.97 4.44 -11.20
N LEU A 169 -6.14 4.04 -11.68
CA LEU A 169 -7.40 4.74 -11.39
C LEU A 169 -7.73 4.66 -9.90
N SER A 170 -7.49 3.53 -9.23
CA SER A 170 -7.65 3.42 -7.77
C SER A 170 -6.73 4.38 -7.04
N SER A 171 -5.47 4.51 -7.46
CA SER A 171 -4.51 5.44 -6.86
C SER A 171 -4.95 6.90 -6.99
N ILE A 172 -5.38 7.30 -8.18
CA ILE A 172 -5.90 8.66 -8.44
C ILE A 172 -7.19 8.89 -7.64
N GLY A 173 -8.10 7.90 -7.63
CA GLY A 173 -9.36 7.99 -6.90
C GLY A 173 -9.14 8.14 -5.40
N PHE A 174 -8.27 7.32 -4.79
CA PHE A 174 -7.95 7.47 -3.37
C PHE A 174 -7.19 8.77 -3.09
N GLY A 175 -6.31 9.22 -3.99
CA GLY A 175 -5.70 10.54 -3.91
C GLY A 175 -6.74 11.66 -3.86
N ALA A 176 -7.76 11.60 -4.70
CA ALA A 176 -8.88 12.53 -4.67
C ALA A 176 -9.69 12.44 -3.37
N ILE A 177 -10.00 11.22 -2.90
CA ILE A 177 -10.74 11.00 -1.65
C ILE A 177 -10.02 11.65 -0.45
N VAL A 178 -8.72 11.42 -0.30
CA VAL A 178 -7.98 11.98 0.84
C VAL A 178 -7.84 13.50 0.78
N LEU A 179 -7.84 14.09 -0.43
CA LEU A 179 -7.85 15.55 -0.58
C LEU A 179 -9.24 16.14 -0.29
N LEU A 180 -10.31 15.49 -0.75
CA LEU A 180 -11.69 15.94 -0.50
C LEU A 180 -12.06 15.86 0.98
N GLY A 181 -11.54 14.88 1.72
CA GLY A 181 -11.69 14.78 3.17
C GLY A 181 -10.71 15.64 3.96
N HIS A 182 -9.80 16.36 3.31
CA HIS A 182 -8.70 17.11 3.92
C HIS A 182 -7.83 16.24 4.84
N LEU A 183 -7.75 14.91 4.54
CA LEU A 183 -7.03 13.91 5.32
C LEU A 183 -5.53 13.88 5.02
N HIS A 184 -5.10 14.42 3.87
CA HIS A 184 -3.72 14.57 3.45
C HIS A 184 -3.53 15.91 2.74
N TYR A 185 -2.34 16.47 2.84
CA TYR A 185 -1.95 17.64 2.05
C TYR A 185 -1.72 17.26 0.58
N SER A 186 -1.84 18.24 -0.32
CA SER A 186 -1.60 18.02 -1.76
C SER A 186 -0.20 17.49 -2.05
N ILE A 187 0.80 17.95 -1.28
CA ILE A 187 2.18 17.47 -1.39
C ILE A 187 2.30 15.99 -1.02
N ASP A 188 1.52 15.48 -0.06
CA ASP A 188 1.56 14.09 0.37
C ASP A 188 1.07 13.16 -0.74
N VAL A 189 0.02 13.59 -1.46
CA VAL A 189 -0.54 12.86 -2.60
C VAL A 189 0.43 12.87 -3.77
N LEU A 190 1.01 14.03 -4.09
CA LEU A 190 2.00 14.14 -5.17
C LEU A 190 3.27 13.37 -4.86
N ALA A 191 3.82 13.52 -3.65
CA ALA A 191 5.01 12.80 -3.22
C ALA A 191 4.82 11.28 -3.25
N ALA A 192 3.60 10.78 -2.96
CA ALA A 192 3.29 9.37 -3.01
C ALA A 192 3.62 8.73 -4.36
N PHE A 193 3.37 9.39 -5.48
CA PHE A 193 3.72 8.86 -6.79
C PHE A 193 5.24 8.74 -6.99
N PHE A 194 6.00 9.80 -6.68
CA PHE A 194 7.45 9.82 -6.89
C PHE A 194 8.19 8.86 -5.95
N VAL A 195 7.82 8.88 -4.66
CA VAL A 195 8.45 8.00 -3.67
C VAL A 195 8.11 6.54 -3.96
N THR A 196 6.85 6.22 -4.29
CA THR A 196 6.44 4.86 -4.63
C THR A 196 7.16 4.34 -5.87
N TYR A 197 7.33 5.16 -6.91
CA TYR A 197 8.09 4.79 -8.11
C TYR A 197 9.54 4.43 -7.73
N THR A 198 10.18 5.25 -6.91
CA THR A 198 11.53 4.98 -6.42
C THR A 198 11.60 3.70 -5.59
N VAL A 199 10.67 3.52 -4.65
CA VAL A 199 10.56 2.31 -3.81
C VAL A 199 10.40 1.05 -4.66
N TYR A 200 9.58 1.08 -5.70
CA TYR A 200 9.39 -0.04 -6.62
C TYR A 200 10.72 -0.44 -7.28
N HIS A 201 11.49 0.51 -7.83
CA HIS A 201 12.77 0.22 -8.47
C HIS A 201 13.85 -0.26 -7.49
N VAL A 202 13.82 0.25 -6.26
CA VAL A 202 14.68 -0.26 -5.19
C VAL A 202 14.30 -1.71 -4.85
N ALA A 203 13.00 -2.02 -4.72
CA ALA A 203 12.53 -3.38 -4.49
C ALA A 203 12.96 -4.34 -5.62
N GLU A 204 12.83 -3.91 -6.88
CA GLU A 204 13.32 -4.68 -8.04
C GLU A 204 14.81 -4.97 -7.96
N SER A 205 15.61 -4.02 -7.47
CA SER A 205 17.06 -4.17 -7.34
C SER A 205 17.44 -5.10 -6.18
N ILE A 206 16.76 -4.98 -5.04
CA ILE A 206 17.07 -5.78 -3.83
C ILE A 206 16.53 -7.22 -3.97
N PHE A 207 15.29 -7.38 -4.44
CA PHE A 207 14.58 -8.66 -4.47
C PHE A 207 14.56 -9.30 -5.88
N LYS A 208 15.69 -9.29 -6.58
CA LYS A 208 15.82 -9.72 -7.98
C LYS A 208 15.29 -11.13 -8.24
N LYS A 209 15.52 -12.07 -7.30
CA LYS A 209 15.05 -13.47 -7.44
C LYS A 209 13.52 -13.53 -7.43
N ASP A 210 12.88 -12.88 -6.47
CA ASP A 210 11.42 -12.85 -6.34
C ASP A 210 10.77 -12.09 -7.50
N LYS A 211 11.39 -11.00 -7.97
CA LYS A 211 10.97 -10.29 -9.18
C LYS A 211 10.99 -11.21 -10.41
N LYS A 212 12.05 -12.00 -10.59
CA LYS A 212 12.16 -12.94 -11.70
C LYS A 212 11.04 -14.00 -11.63
N ALA A 213 10.77 -14.55 -10.46
CA ALA A 213 9.68 -15.48 -10.23
C ALA A 213 8.30 -14.85 -10.49
N PHE A 214 8.10 -13.61 -10.08
CA PHE A 214 6.87 -12.82 -10.29
C PHE A 214 6.51 -12.69 -11.78
N HIS A 215 7.51 -12.47 -12.65
CA HIS A 215 7.33 -12.32 -14.11
C HIS A 215 7.38 -13.64 -14.88
N GLY A 216 7.41 -14.80 -14.20
CA GLY A 216 7.36 -16.11 -14.84
C GLY A 216 8.71 -16.65 -15.32
N GLY A 217 9.84 -16.07 -14.90
CA GLY A 217 11.17 -16.61 -15.15
C GLY A 217 11.39 -17.92 -14.37
N ALA A 218 11.95 -18.95 -15.03
CA ALA A 218 12.31 -20.19 -14.39
C ALA A 218 13.53 -19.96 -13.49
N GLU A 219 13.31 -20.13 -12.17
CA GLU A 219 14.25 -20.43 -11.09
C GLU A 219 13.49 -20.20 -9.78
N ILE A 220 12.85 -21.26 -9.35
CA ILE A 220 12.35 -21.39 -7.98
C ILE A 220 13.33 -22.29 -7.24
#